data_3d6d4ce3ea63bc7761929d62794d499b
#
_entry.id   3d6d4ce3ea63bc7761929d62794d499b
#
_cell.length_a   1.000
_cell.length_b   1.000
_cell.length_c   1.000
_cell.angle_alpha   90.00
_cell.angle_beta   90.00
_cell.angle_gamma   90.00
#
_symmetry.space_group_name_H-M   'P 1'
#
loop_
_entity.id
_entity.type
_entity.pdbx_description
1 polymer ?
#
loop_
_entity_poly.entity_id
_entity_poly.type
_entity_poly.pdbx_seq_one_letter_code
_entity_poly.pdbx_strand_id
1 'polypeptide(L)'
;EYTTRNALLIAELLDLDCIIAKGAEEPLVKPLLAGTNIHGHDGLGGCVKLFPNEIRKKLSKENAVTVMRDILINSDEKISIAAVGPLTNIAMLLKVYPEVKEKIEQISVMGGAIDNGNITACSEFNFYADPEAASIVFNSGVPLIMAGLNLTNKDRKSVV
;
A
#
# COMPACT_ATOMS: atom_id res chain seq x y z
N GLU A 1 -0.12 -13.25 -0.76
CA GLU A 1 0.90 -14.09 -1.41
C GLU A 1 1.29 -13.52 -2.79
N TYR A 2 0.35 -13.23 -3.68
CA TYR A 2 0.64 -12.69 -5.02
C TYR A 2 1.31 -11.31 -4.99
N THR A 3 0.87 -10.38 -4.16
CA THR A 3 1.41 -9.00 -4.12
C THR A 3 2.89 -8.97 -3.77
N THR A 4 3.32 -9.74 -2.79
CA THR A 4 4.73 -9.85 -2.39
C THR A 4 5.60 -10.45 -3.51
N ARG A 5 5.11 -11.53 -4.14
CA ARG A 5 5.79 -12.15 -5.29
C ARG A 5 5.91 -11.17 -6.45
N ASN A 6 4.83 -10.47 -6.77
CA ASN A 6 4.79 -9.49 -7.85
C ASN A 6 5.74 -8.32 -7.61
N ALA A 7 5.84 -7.85 -6.36
CA ALA A 7 6.82 -6.82 -5.98
C ALA A 7 8.27 -7.30 -6.24
N LEU A 8 8.60 -8.54 -5.87
CA LEU A 8 9.92 -9.13 -6.16
C LEU A 8 10.19 -9.26 -7.66
N LEU A 9 9.19 -9.70 -8.44
CA LEU A 9 9.30 -9.81 -9.90
C LEU A 9 9.57 -8.45 -10.57
N ILE A 10 8.82 -7.42 -10.15
CA ILE A 10 9.00 -6.06 -10.69
C ILE A 10 10.35 -5.49 -10.28
N ALA A 11 10.77 -5.67 -9.04
CA ALA A 11 12.08 -5.21 -8.58
C ALA A 11 13.23 -5.92 -9.30
N GLU A 12 13.10 -7.21 -9.59
CA GLU A 12 14.07 -7.96 -10.41
C GLU A 12 14.11 -7.43 -11.84
N LEU A 13 12.96 -7.25 -12.48
CA LEU A 13 12.85 -6.78 -13.86
C LEU A 13 13.46 -5.38 -14.06
N LEU A 14 13.24 -4.49 -13.10
CA LEU A 14 13.70 -3.10 -13.16
C LEU A 14 15.06 -2.89 -12.47
N ASP A 15 15.66 -3.95 -11.96
CA ASP A 15 16.90 -3.94 -11.17
C ASP A 15 16.88 -2.89 -10.04
N LEU A 16 15.75 -2.80 -9.33
CA LEU A 16 15.59 -1.83 -8.25
C LEU A 16 16.37 -2.25 -7.00
N ASP A 17 17.14 -1.31 -6.45
CA ASP A 17 17.74 -1.46 -5.12
C ASP A 17 16.77 -0.95 -4.06
N CYS A 18 15.89 -1.84 -3.61
CA CYS A 18 14.88 -1.51 -2.60
C CYS A 18 14.62 -2.70 -1.67
N ILE A 19 14.17 -2.40 -0.46
CA ILE A 19 13.74 -3.41 0.51
C ILE A 19 12.29 -3.78 0.21
N ILE A 20 12.04 -5.08 0.04
CA ILE A 20 10.70 -5.64 -0.10
C ILE A 20 10.39 -6.45 1.15
N ALA A 21 9.32 -6.10 1.84
CA ALA A 21 8.88 -6.75 3.06
C ALA A 21 7.42 -7.19 2.96
N LYS A 22 7.09 -8.32 3.60
CA LYS A 22 5.72 -8.84 3.63
C LYS A 22 4.89 -8.03 4.63
N GLY A 23 3.75 -7.49 4.19
CA GLY A 23 2.76 -6.83 5.04
C GLY A 23 1.76 -7.79 5.68
N ALA A 24 0.76 -7.23 6.36
CA ALA A 24 -0.38 -7.97 6.89
C ALA A 24 -1.11 -8.73 5.78
N GLU A 25 -1.56 -9.93 6.08
CA GLU A 25 -2.31 -10.76 5.12
C GLU A 25 -3.79 -10.44 5.10
N GLU A 26 -4.30 -9.87 6.20
CA GLU A 26 -5.70 -9.57 6.41
C GLU A 26 -5.88 -8.14 6.92
N PRO A 27 -7.06 -7.53 6.68
CA PRO A 27 -7.48 -6.28 7.31
C PRO A 27 -7.56 -6.42 8.83
N LEU A 28 -7.65 -5.29 9.56
CA LEU A 28 -7.70 -5.30 11.02
C LEU A 28 -8.92 -6.02 11.60
N VAL A 29 -10.07 -5.94 10.95
CA VAL A 29 -11.34 -6.46 11.47
C VAL A 29 -12.10 -7.28 10.44
N LYS A 30 -12.19 -6.81 9.20
CA LYS A 30 -12.97 -7.46 8.15
C LYS A 30 -12.25 -8.67 7.55
N PRO A 31 -12.96 -9.64 6.97
CA PRO A 31 -12.32 -10.67 6.14
C PRO A 31 -11.68 -10.03 4.90
N LEU A 32 -10.62 -10.66 4.41
CA LEU A 32 -9.90 -10.20 3.21
C LEU A 32 -10.83 -10.13 2.00
N LEU A 33 -10.87 -8.96 1.36
CA LEU A 33 -11.50 -8.76 0.07
C LEU A 33 -10.43 -8.71 -1.02
N ALA A 34 -10.41 -9.69 -1.89
CA ALA A 34 -9.42 -9.75 -2.97
C ALA A 34 -9.88 -8.96 -4.21
N GLY A 35 -9.00 -8.12 -4.75
CA GLY A 35 -9.25 -7.33 -5.98
C GLY A 35 -9.00 -8.10 -7.28
N THR A 36 -9.25 -9.41 -7.31
CA THR A 36 -8.96 -10.29 -8.47
C THR A 36 -9.69 -9.90 -9.74
N ASN A 37 -10.86 -9.29 -9.62
CA ASN A 37 -11.66 -8.83 -10.76
C ASN A 37 -11.03 -7.63 -11.50
N ILE A 38 -10.10 -6.92 -10.85
CA ILE A 38 -9.47 -5.71 -11.41
C ILE A 38 -8.07 -6.04 -11.94
N HIS A 39 -7.29 -6.82 -11.18
CA HIS A 39 -5.87 -7.05 -11.45
C HIS A 39 -5.58 -8.43 -12.06
N GLY A 40 -6.62 -9.23 -12.37
CA GLY A 40 -6.48 -10.60 -12.87
C GLY A 40 -6.08 -11.59 -11.77
N HIS A 41 -6.05 -12.88 -12.12
CA HIS A 41 -5.74 -13.95 -11.18
C HIS A 41 -4.30 -13.91 -10.64
N ASP A 42 -3.37 -13.37 -11.42
CA ASP A 42 -1.96 -13.24 -11.04
C ASP A 42 -1.60 -11.86 -10.44
N GLY A 43 -2.55 -10.94 -10.43
CA GLY A 43 -2.35 -9.56 -9.96
C GLY A 43 -1.52 -8.69 -10.90
N LEU A 44 -1.20 -9.18 -12.12
CA LEU A 44 -0.40 -8.50 -13.15
C LEU A 44 -1.09 -8.53 -14.52
N GLY A 45 -2.41 -8.73 -14.55
CA GLY A 45 -3.19 -8.76 -15.79
C GLY A 45 -2.80 -9.89 -16.75
N GLY A 46 -2.24 -11.00 -16.25
CA GLY A 46 -1.77 -12.13 -17.06
C GLY A 46 -0.35 -11.99 -17.60
N CYS A 47 0.34 -10.91 -17.26
CA CYS A 47 1.70 -10.62 -17.77
C CYS A 47 2.82 -11.37 -17.03
N VAL A 48 2.52 -12.20 -16.05
CA VAL A 48 3.53 -12.94 -15.25
C VAL A 48 4.50 -13.75 -16.10
N LYS A 49 4.06 -14.22 -17.27
CA LYS A 49 4.88 -14.99 -18.22
C LYS A 49 6.01 -14.18 -18.86
N LEU A 50 5.94 -12.86 -18.79
CA LEU A 50 6.95 -11.94 -19.36
C LEU A 50 8.08 -11.64 -18.38
N PHE A 51 7.96 -12.09 -17.14
CA PHE A 51 8.95 -11.85 -16.10
C PHE A 51 10.04 -12.92 -16.09
N PRO A 52 11.24 -12.60 -15.54
CA PRO A 52 12.32 -13.56 -15.39
C PRO A 52 11.87 -14.80 -14.61
N ASN A 53 12.34 -15.98 -15.01
CA ASN A 53 12.07 -17.23 -14.30
C ASN A 53 12.82 -17.31 -12.96
N GLU A 54 13.94 -16.61 -12.85
CA GLU A 54 14.75 -16.56 -11.62
C GLU A 54 14.64 -15.18 -10.98
N ILE A 55 14.33 -15.17 -9.70
CA ILE A 55 14.27 -13.96 -8.85
C ILE A 55 15.47 -14.02 -7.89
N ARG A 56 16.43 -13.10 -8.06
CA ARG A 56 17.60 -12.94 -7.18
C ARG A 56 17.29 -12.02 -6.00
N LYS A 57 16.37 -11.06 -6.21
CA LYS A 57 15.89 -10.15 -5.16
C LYS A 57 15.27 -10.95 -4.02
N LYS A 58 15.61 -10.60 -2.79
CA LYS A 58 15.20 -11.33 -1.60
C LYS A 58 14.17 -10.54 -0.80
N LEU A 59 13.21 -11.26 -0.26
CA LEU A 59 12.28 -10.73 0.72
C LEU A 59 13.02 -10.45 2.03
N SER A 60 12.68 -9.34 2.67
CA SER A 60 13.12 -9.06 4.04
C SER A 60 12.69 -10.19 4.99
N LYS A 61 13.53 -10.50 5.96
CA LYS A 61 13.19 -11.44 7.04
C LYS A 61 12.16 -10.83 8.01
N GLU A 62 12.20 -9.51 8.16
CA GLU A 62 11.28 -8.77 9.00
C GLU A 62 10.02 -8.40 8.20
N ASN A 63 8.89 -8.28 8.91
CA ASN A 63 7.64 -7.83 8.33
C ASN A 63 7.68 -6.33 7.97
N ALA A 64 6.76 -5.90 7.10
CA ALA A 64 6.73 -4.53 6.59
C ALA A 64 6.61 -3.47 7.70
N VAL A 65 5.87 -3.74 8.77
CA VAL A 65 5.67 -2.80 9.87
C VAL A 65 6.98 -2.55 10.62
N THR A 66 7.74 -3.63 10.90
CA THR A 66 9.06 -3.56 11.53
C THR A 66 10.06 -2.84 10.62
N VAL A 67 10.09 -3.20 9.32
CA VAL A 67 10.99 -2.56 8.34
C VAL A 67 10.71 -1.07 8.24
N MET A 68 9.45 -0.66 8.12
CA MET A 68 9.08 0.76 8.08
C MET A 68 9.50 1.49 9.35
N ARG A 69 9.26 0.88 10.53
CA ARG A 69 9.73 1.44 11.81
C ARG A 69 11.22 1.67 11.80
N ASP A 70 12.01 0.68 11.41
CA ASP A 70 13.47 0.75 11.43
C ASP A 70 14.00 1.82 10.46
N ILE A 71 13.42 1.92 9.26
CA ILE A 71 13.76 2.96 8.29
C ILE A 71 13.47 4.35 8.88
N LEU A 72 12.29 4.55 9.48
CA LEU A 72 11.89 5.83 10.05
C LEU A 72 12.79 6.24 11.23
N ILE A 73 13.04 5.33 12.17
CA ILE A 73 13.81 5.64 13.38
C ILE A 73 15.29 5.93 13.05
N ASN A 74 15.86 5.21 12.08
CA ASN A 74 17.27 5.38 11.69
C ASN A 74 17.50 6.51 10.68
N SER A 75 16.44 7.16 10.19
CA SER A 75 16.58 8.30 9.28
C SER A 75 16.91 9.58 10.05
N ASP A 76 17.85 10.34 9.51
CA ASP A 76 18.14 11.69 10.01
C ASP A 76 17.09 12.71 9.58
N GLU A 77 16.37 12.43 8.49
CA GLU A 77 15.34 13.28 7.93
C GLU A 77 13.94 12.64 8.08
N LYS A 78 12.90 13.49 8.02
CA LYS A 78 11.53 13.00 7.93
C LYS A 78 11.27 12.35 6.59
N ILE A 79 10.46 11.29 6.60
CA ILE A 79 10.16 10.47 5.43
C ILE A 79 8.69 10.65 5.04
N SER A 80 8.44 10.87 3.75
CA SER A 80 7.10 10.81 3.18
C SER A 80 6.73 9.38 2.83
N ILE A 81 5.51 8.97 3.19
CA ILE A 81 4.97 7.63 2.90
C ILE A 81 3.94 7.73 1.78
N ALA A 82 4.10 6.93 0.73
CA ALA A 82 3.10 6.75 -0.32
C ALA A 82 2.32 5.44 -0.08
N ALA A 83 1.05 5.56 0.30
CA ALA A 83 0.16 4.44 0.56
C ALA A 83 -0.84 4.28 -0.60
N VAL A 84 -0.62 3.29 -1.45
CA VAL A 84 -1.41 3.06 -2.68
C VAL A 84 -2.32 1.82 -2.60
N GLY A 85 -2.51 1.28 -1.42
CA GLY A 85 -3.40 0.15 -1.11
C GLY A 85 -4.12 0.35 0.22
N PRO A 86 -4.81 -0.68 0.75
CA PRO A 86 -5.42 -0.63 2.07
C PRO A 86 -4.42 -0.22 3.16
N LEU A 87 -4.87 0.60 4.11
CA LEU A 87 -4.01 1.27 5.08
C LEU A 87 -3.61 0.42 6.29
N THR A 88 -3.87 -0.88 6.26
CA THR A 88 -3.65 -1.83 7.37
C THR A 88 -2.23 -1.73 7.95
N ASN A 89 -1.19 -1.81 7.10
CA ASN A 89 0.20 -1.76 7.55
C ASN A 89 0.56 -0.40 8.17
N ILE A 90 0.05 0.70 7.61
CA ILE A 90 0.29 2.04 8.14
C ILE A 90 -0.42 2.23 9.48
N ALA A 91 -1.65 1.75 9.60
CA ALA A 91 -2.38 1.80 10.86
C ALA A 91 -1.68 1.00 11.96
N MET A 92 -1.20 -0.21 11.64
CA MET A 92 -0.39 -1.02 12.56
C MET A 92 0.90 -0.31 12.96
N LEU A 93 1.63 0.28 12.01
CA LEU A 93 2.85 1.05 12.27
C LEU A 93 2.58 2.17 13.29
N LEU A 94 1.56 2.99 13.06
CA LEU A 94 1.24 4.14 13.91
C LEU A 94 0.68 3.77 15.30
N LYS A 95 0.10 2.57 15.43
CA LYS A 95 -0.44 2.06 16.70
C LYS A 95 0.60 1.32 17.53
N VAL A 96 1.44 0.50 16.88
CA VAL A 96 2.45 -0.31 17.56
C VAL A 96 3.69 0.52 17.92
N TYR A 97 4.03 1.48 17.05
CA TYR A 97 5.22 2.34 17.19
C TYR A 97 4.83 3.82 17.10
N PRO A 98 4.09 4.36 18.08
CA PRO A 98 3.58 5.75 18.00
C PRO A 98 4.69 6.82 17.90
N GLU A 99 5.91 6.51 18.34
CA GLU A 99 7.09 7.38 18.26
C GLU A 99 7.52 7.70 16.82
N VAL A 100 7.20 6.83 15.85
CA VAL A 100 7.58 7.07 14.45
C VAL A 100 6.84 8.25 13.82
N LYS A 101 5.75 8.71 14.43
CA LYS A 101 4.96 9.84 13.89
C LYS A 101 5.79 11.10 13.70
N GLU A 102 6.75 11.35 14.60
CA GLU A 102 7.65 12.51 14.54
C GLU A 102 8.63 12.42 13.38
N LYS A 103 8.87 11.21 12.85
CA LYS A 103 9.76 10.92 11.73
C LYS A 103 9.04 10.94 10.38
N ILE A 104 7.71 11.04 10.38
CA ILE A 104 6.91 11.07 9.15
C ILE A 104 6.65 12.53 8.77
N GLU A 105 7.04 12.91 7.55
CA GLU A 105 6.74 14.21 6.97
C GLU A 105 5.26 14.32 6.59
N GLN A 106 4.80 13.35 5.82
CA GLN A 106 3.40 13.23 5.41
C GLN A 106 3.07 11.81 4.95
N ILE A 107 1.80 11.48 4.93
CA ILE A 107 1.28 10.26 4.31
C ILE A 107 0.43 10.66 3.11
N SER A 108 0.87 10.29 1.90
CA SER A 108 0.08 10.45 0.67
C SER A 108 -0.69 9.17 0.42
N VAL A 109 -2.02 9.25 0.41
CA VAL A 109 -2.92 8.09 0.33
C VAL A 109 -3.67 8.10 -1.00
N MET A 110 -3.58 7.01 -1.77
CA MET A 110 -4.55 6.70 -2.80
C MET A 110 -5.69 5.91 -2.16
N GLY A 111 -6.85 6.53 -2.06
CA GLY A 111 -8.03 5.91 -1.44
C GLY A 111 -9.16 6.91 -1.21
N GLY A 112 -10.33 6.37 -0.91
CA GLY A 112 -11.52 7.16 -0.66
C GLY A 112 -12.15 7.78 -1.93
N ALA A 113 -13.33 8.34 -1.74
CA ALA A 113 -14.11 9.01 -2.77
C ALA A 113 -14.91 10.15 -2.16
N ILE A 114 -15.09 11.25 -2.91
CA ILE A 114 -15.98 12.35 -2.52
C ILE A 114 -17.39 12.12 -3.10
N ASP A 115 -17.46 11.74 -4.38
CA ASP A 115 -18.72 11.57 -5.09
C ASP A 115 -19.14 10.09 -5.17
N ASN A 116 -18.54 9.33 -6.09
CA ASN A 116 -18.91 7.95 -6.39
C ASN A 116 -17.79 6.99 -6.01
N GLY A 117 -18.17 5.85 -5.41
CA GLY A 117 -17.26 4.76 -5.14
C GLY A 117 -16.96 3.90 -6.38
N ASN A 118 -16.13 2.86 -6.18
CA ASN A 118 -15.83 1.85 -7.21
C ASN A 118 -16.12 0.42 -6.73
N ILE A 119 -16.33 0.22 -5.43
CA ILE A 119 -16.72 -1.08 -4.86
C ILE A 119 -18.16 -1.09 -4.35
N THR A 120 -18.64 0.06 -3.86
CA THR A 120 -20.05 0.35 -3.57
C THR A 120 -20.42 1.69 -4.22
N ALA A 121 -21.64 2.12 -4.08
CA ALA A 121 -22.09 3.43 -4.62
C ALA A 121 -21.26 4.61 -4.10
N CYS A 122 -20.76 4.54 -2.87
CA CYS A 122 -20.02 5.62 -2.22
C CYS A 122 -18.65 5.23 -1.63
N SER A 123 -18.22 3.95 -1.73
CA SER A 123 -16.95 3.51 -1.15
C SER A 123 -15.92 3.21 -2.23
N GLU A 124 -14.70 3.71 -2.02
CA GLU A 124 -13.52 3.31 -2.78
C GLU A 124 -12.91 2.03 -2.15
N PHE A 125 -12.30 1.19 -2.99
CA PHE A 125 -11.85 -0.16 -2.64
C PHE A 125 -10.86 -0.20 -1.47
N ASN A 126 -9.82 0.64 -1.46
CA ASN A 126 -8.79 0.61 -0.42
C ASN A 126 -9.37 0.93 0.96
N PHE A 127 -10.27 1.92 1.02
CA PHE A 127 -10.94 2.29 2.27
C PHE A 127 -12.00 1.28 2.67
N TYR A 128 -12.71 0.71 1.69
CA TYR A 128 -13.70 -0.32 1.97
C TYR A 128 -13.08 -1.61 2.47
N ALA A 129 -11.89 -1.97 1.99
CA ALA A 129 -11.17 -3.17 2.39
C ALA A 129 -10.75 -3.15 3.88
N ASP A 130 -10.34 -1.98 4.41
CA ASP A 130 -9.97 -1.81 5.82
C ASP A 130 -10.36 -0.41 6.31
N PRO A 131 -11.64 -0.15 6.60
CA PRO A 131 -12.11 1.15 7.06
C PRO A 131 -11.60 1.51 8.46
N GLU A 132 -11.34 0.52 9.30
CA GLU A 132 -10.78 0.71 10.63
C GLU A 132 -9.33 1.24 10.52
N ALA A 133 -8.53 0.68 9.63
CA ALA A 133 -7.19 1.18 9.34
C ALA A 133 -7.23 2.60 8.77
N ALA A 134 -8.14 2.89 7.84
CA ALA A 134 -8.33 4.23 7.31
C ALA A 134 -8.66 5.22 8.45
N SER A 135 -9.60 4.88 9.33
CA SER A 135 -9.96 5.71 10.49
C SER A 135 -8.76 5.97 11.40
N ILE A 136 -7.95 4.95 11.69
CA ILE A 136 -6.75 5.08 12.53
C ILE A 136 -5.74 6.06 11.89
N VAL A 137 -5.48 5.93 10.60
CA VAL A 137 -4.50 6.77 9.90
C VAL A 137 -4.98 8.21 9.81
N PHE A 138 -6.24 8.45 9.47
CA PHE A 138 -6.82 9.79 9.37
C PHE A 138 -6.90 10.52 10.71
N ASN A 139 -7.03 9.79 11.82
CA ASN A 139 -7.04 10.35 13.17
C ASN A 139 -5.65 10.30 13.86
N SER A 140 -4.58 9.99 13.13
CA SER A 140 -3.24 9.82 13.71
C SER A 140 -2.56 11.12 14.13
N GLY A 141 -2.97 12.26 13.55
CA GLY A 141 -2.31 13.55 13.70
C GLY A 141 -1.11 13.76 12.77
N VAL A 142 -0.73 12.76 11.96
CA VAL A 142 0.31 12.92 10.93
C VAL A 142 -0.28 13.69 9.74
N PRO A 143 0.46 14.64 9.10
CA PRO A 143 0.01 15.32 7.89
C PRO A 143 -0.39 14.33 6.80
N LEU A 144 -1.55 14.54 6.16
CA LEU A 144 -2.12 13.59 5.22
C LEU A 144 -2.61 14.27 3.95
N ILE A 145 -2.27 13.69 2.80
CA ILE A 145 -2.79 14.09 1.49
C ILE A 145 -3.58 12.90 0.92
N MET A 146 -4.84 13.13 0.57
CA MET A 146 -5.71 12.11 -0.02
C MET A 146 -5.91 12.36 -1.51
N ALA A 147 -5.54 11.39 -2.33
CA ALA A 147 -5.86 11.30 -3.75
C ALA A 147 -7.01 10.30 -3.95
N GLY A 148 -8.24 10.77 -3.82
CA GLY A 148 -9.44 9.94 -3.98
C GLY A 148 -9.82 9.70 -5.44
N LEU A 149 -10.88 8.93 -5.67
CA LEU A 149 -11.36 8.55 -7.02
C LEU A 149 -11.73 9.77 -7.88
N ASN A 150 -12.20 10.85 -7.28
CA ASN A 150 -12.49 12.11 -8.00
C ASN A 150 -11.26 12.72 -8.67
N LEU A 151 -10.05 12.42 -8.19
CA LEU A 151 -8.79 12.78 -8.83
C LEU A 151 -8.30 11.65 -9.75
N THR A 152 -8.15 10.43 -9.23
CA THR A 152 -7.52 9.31 -9.95
C THR A 152 -8.33 8.83 -11.16
N ASN A 153 -9.66 8.99 -11.16
CA ASN A 153 -10.49 8.71 -12.34
C ASN A 153 -10.26 9.71 -13.50
N LYS A 154 -9.78 10.92 -13.20
CA LYS A 154 -9.47 11.91 -14.24
C LYS A 154 -8.15 11.63 -14.93
N ASP A 155 -7.19 11.05 -14.20
CA ASP A 155 -5.86 10.74 -14.71
C ASP A 155 -5.83 9.47 -15.60
N ARG A 156 -6.87 8.64 -15.55
CA ARG A 156 -7.00 7.43 -16.40
C ARG A 156 -7.08 7.73 -17.91
N LYS A 157 -7.21 8.96 -18.32
CA LYS A 157 -7.25 9.35 -19.74
C LYS A 157 -5.87 9.45 -20.40
N SER A 158 -4.79 9.36 -19.67
CA SER A 158 -3.43 9.46 -20.20
C SER A 158 -2.80 8.10 -20.57
N VAL A 159 -3.53 7.00 -20.42
CA VAL A 159 -3.06 5.66 -20.75
C VAL A 159 -3.92 5.09 -21.89
N VAL A 160 -3.78 5.66 -23.08
CA VAL A 160 -4.19 5.06 -24.35
C VAL A 160 -3.06 5.22 -25.34
#